data_ca003c4613e8d3e9f72d0f61e82236b8
#
_entry.id   ca003c4613e8d3e9f72d0f61e82236b8
#
_cell.length_a   1.000
_cell.length_b   1.000
_cell.length_c   1.000
_cell.angle_alpha   90.00
_cell.angle_beta   90.00
_cell.angle_gamma   90.00
#
_symmetry.space_group_name_H-M   'P 1'
#
loop_
_entity.id
_entity.type
_entity.pdbx_description
1 polymer ?
#
loop_
_entity_poly.entity_id
_entity_poly.type
_entity_poly.pdbx_seq_one_letter_code
_entity_poly.pdbx_strand_id
1 'polypeptide(L)'
;MSQDQEIKRGYSTYTRRGLGLTFGAASFALATTTGTLMAGNSLQSSALSLEESLQIALRAIGSDVANAAADHLAKSAISSAALNLHLRNAQMTASDVKLIANALDRTTVSELARLVSFSLSYNAIGDEGASTLAASLPATLTELGLVGCSIGDQGGGAILEWAKYANGLRMICIEDNSMSDQMRKQFGSLRDMSVFV
;
A
#
# COMPACT_ATOMS: atom_id res chain seq x y z
N MET A 1 -35.47 -34.03 21.40
CA MET A 1 -35.81 -33.00 20.38
C MET A 1 -34.67 -32.00 20.37
N SER A 2 -33.81 -32.22 19.40
CA SER A 2 -32.58 -31.44 19.17
C SER A 2 -32.92 -30.25 18.29
N GLN A 3 -32.48 -29.06 18.63
CA GLN A 3 -32.50 -27.91 17.73
C GLN A 3 -31.05 -27.47 17.51
N ASP A 4 -30.53 -27.87 16.36
CA ASP A 4 -29.30 -27.36 15.78
C ASP A 4 -29.50 -25.90 15.37
N GLN A 5 -28.81 -24.98 16.03
CA GLN A 5 -28.70 -23.59 15.59
C GLN A 5 -27.48 -23.49 14.68
N GLU A 6 -27.75 -23.42 13.39
CA GLU A 6 -26.81 -23.19 12.33
C GLU A 6 -26.30 -21.73 12.37
N ILE A 7 -25.06 -21.53 12.82
CA ILE A 7 -24.41 -20.21 12.78
C ILE A 7 -23.92 -19.97 11.36
N LYS A 8 -24.70 -19.21 10.58
CA LYS A 8 -24.25 -18.68 9.28
C LYS A 8 -23.17 -17.64 9.50
N ARG A 9 -21.93 -18.02 9.28
CA ARG A 9 -20.79 -17.09 9.13
C ARG A 9 -20.93 -16.35 7.80
N GLY A 10 -21.30 -15.07 7.88
CA GLY A 10 -21.30 -14.17 6.72
C GLY A 10 -19.86 -13.86 6.32
N TYR A 11 -19.38 -14.48 5.27
CA TYR A 11 -18.16 -14.06 4.59
C TYR A 11 -18.48 -12.80 3.78
N SER A 12 -18.03 -11.65 4.26
CA SER A 12 -18.00 -10.45 3.45
C SER A 12 -16.88 -10.58 2.43
N THR A 13 -17.23 -10.95 1.21
CA THR A 13 -16.33 -10.90 0.08
C THR A 13 -16.18 -9.44 -0.35
N TYR A 14 -15.00 -8.87 -0.10
CA TYR A 14 -14.62 -7.57 -0.63
C TYR A 14 -14.38 -7.70 -2.15
N THR A 15 -15.45 -7.57 -2.93
CA THR A 15 -15.34 -7.47 -4.38
C THR A 15 -14.97 -6.03 -4.73
N ARG A 16 -13.83 -5.84 -5.40
CA ARG A 16 -13.50 -4.59 -6.10
C ARG A 16 -14.65 -4.22 -7.03
N ARG A 17 -15.44 -3.20 -6.67
CA ARG A 17 -16.43 -2.63 -7.58
C ARG A 17 -15.71 -1.82 -8.63
N GLY A 18 -15.57 -2.39 -9.83
CA GLY A 18 -15.29 -1.65 -11.04
C GLY A 18 -16.48 -0.74 -11.35
N LEU A 19 -16.27 0.57 -11.36
CA LEU A 19 -17.21 1.54 -11.90
C LEU A 19 -17.23 1.36 -13.43
N GLY A 20 -18.23 0.64 -13.93
CA GLY A 20 -18.53 0.54 -15.36
C GLY A 20 -19.12 1.87 -15.87
N LEU A 21 -18.31 2.63 -16.61
CA LEU A 21 -18.79 3.71 -17.46
C LEU A 21 -19.23 3.09 -18.78
N THR A 22 -20.55 2.97 -18.98
CA THR A 22 -21.14 2.64 -20.27
C THR A 22 -21.07 3.86 -21.18
N PHE A 23 -20.18 3.84 -22.17
CA PHE A 23 -20.23 4.78 -23.29
C PHE A 23 -21.15 4.22 -24.37
N GLY A 24 -22.18 5.02 -24.70
CA GLY A 24 -23.13 4.72 -25.73
C GLY A 24 -22.49 4.62 -27.11
N ALA A 25 -22.95 3.63 -27.88
CA ALA A 25 -22.58 3.42 -29.26
C ALA A 25 -23.11 4.55 -30.13
N ALA A 26 -22.24 5.35 -30.74
CA ALA A 26 -22.54 6.18 -31.89
C ALA A 26 -22.03 5.50 -33.16
N SER A 27 -22.94 5.01 -33.98
CA SER A 27 -22.63 4.48 -35.30
C SER A 27 -22.19 5.61 -36.23
N PHE A 28 -21.00 5.50 -36.82
CA PHE A 28 -20.61 6.29 -37.99
C PHE A 28 -20.18 5.38 -39.13
N ALA A 29 -20.75 5.73 -40.28
CA ALA A 29 -20.71 4.99 -41.54
C ALA A 29 -19.31 4.97 -42.20
N LEU A 30 -19.13 3.91 -43.00
CA LEU A 30 -17.96 3.62 -43.85
C LEU A 30 -17.55 4.79 -44.75
N ALA A 31 -16.26 5.05 -44.79
CA ALA A 31 -15.57 5.56 -45.96
C ALA A 31 -14.35 4.64 -46.23
N THR A 32 -14.41 3.90 -47.34
CA THR A 32 -13.31 3.06 -47.83
C THR A 32 -12.27 3.96 -48.46
N THR A 33 -11.09 4.06 -47.86
CA THR A 33 -9.85 4.47 -48.55
C THR A 33 -8.77 3.46 -48.21
N THR A 34 -8.30 2.80 -49.26
CA THR A 34 -7.10 1.97 -49.26
C THR A 34 -5.88 2.81 -48.89
N GLY A 35 -5.46 2.74 -47.68
CA GLY A 35 -4.25 3.35 -47.17
C GLY A 35 -3.49 2.33 -46.32
N THR A 36 -2.25 2.11 -46.70
CA THR A 36 -1.22 1.27 -46.11
C THR A 36 -1.31 1.21 -44.59
N LEU A 37 -1.52 0.02 -44.03
CA LEU A 37 -1.43 -0.29 -42.62
C LEU A 37 0.00 0.00 -42.13
N MET A 38 0.26 1.22 -41.67
CA MET A 38 1.33 1.46 -40.72
C MET A 38 0.96 0.76 -39.43
N ALA A 39 1.84 -0.11 -38.96
CA ALA A 39 1.72 -0.81 -37.70
C ALA A 39 1.32 0.18 -36.61
N GLY A 40 0.08 0.05 -36.14
CA GLY A 40 -0.42 0.88 -35.03
C GLY A 40 0.47 0.61 -33.81
N ASN A 41 1.20 1.64 -33.44
CA ASN A 41 1.81 1.74 -32.13
C ASN A 41 0.61 1.66 -31.15
N SER A 42 0.31 0.48 -30.64
CA SER A 42 -0.61 0.33 -29.50
C SER A 42 0.01 1.18 -28.39
N LEU A 43 -0.63 2.31 -28.08
CA LEU A 43 -0.41 2.99 -26.82
C LEU A 43 -0.82 2.01 -25.72
N GLN A 44 0.07 1.06 -25.43
CA GLN A 44 0.06 0.37 -24.17
C GLN A 44 0.28 1.49 -23.14
N SER A 45 -0.77 1.87 -22.45
CA SER A 45 -0.67 2.56 -21.18
C SER A 45 0.13 1.63 -20.27
N SER A 46 1.46 1.73 -20.33
CA SER A 46 2.33 0.99 -19.44
C SER A 46 1.99 1.49 -18.04
N ALA A 47 1.43 0.60 -17.22
CA ALA A 47 1.29 0.90 -15.80
C ALA A 47 2.66 1.35 -15.28
N LEU A 48 2.71 2.42 -14.50
CA LEU A 48 3.94 2.90 -13.90
C LEU A 48 4.55 1.77 -13.06
N SER A 49 5.87 1.66 -13.07
CA SER A 49 6.59 0.79 -12.15
C SER A 49 6.36 1.25 -10.69
N LEU A 50 6.66 0.37 -9.74
CA LEU A 50 6.57 0.72 -8.32
C LEU A 50 7.46 1.93 -8.01
N GLU A 51 8.69 1.94 -8.53
CA GLU A 51 9.63 3.04 -8.32
C GLU A 51 9.14 4.36 -8.91
N GLU A 52 8.61 4.36 -10.13
CA GLU A 52 8.07 5.58 -10.76
C GLU A 52 6.87 6.12 -9.98
N SER A 53 5.95 5.25 -9.57
CA SER A 53 4.79 5.63 -8.77
C SER A 53 5.19 6.24 -7.43
N LEU A 54 6.16 5.63 -6.74
CA LEU A 54 6.69 6.12 -5.47
C LEU A 54 7.49 7.41 -5.65
N GLN A 55 8.29 7.55 -6.71
CA GLN A 55 9.01 8.79 -7.02
C GLN A 55 8.06 9.97 -7.14
N ILE A 56 6.97 9.80 -7.88
CA ILE A 56 5.95 10.87 -8.06
C ILE A 56 5.37 11.25 -6.69
N ALA A 57 5.01 10.29 -5.85
CA ALA A 57 4.47 10.55 -4.52
C ALA A 57 5.49 11.26 -3.61
N LEU A 58 6.73 10.79 -3.58
CA LEU A 58 7.80 11.35 -2.76
C LEU A 58 8.17 12.77 -3.17
N ARG A 59 8.19 13.07 -4.47
CA ARG A 59 8.39 14.45 -4.98
C ARG A 59 7.23 15.38 -4.59
N ALA A 60 6.00 14.87 -4.57
CA ALA A 60 4.83 15.63 -4.13
C ALA A 60 4.86 15.92 -2.61
N ILE A 61 5.41 15.03 -1.79
CA ILE A 61 5.66 15.24 -0.37
C ILE A 61 6.68 16.36 -0.15
N GLY A 62 7.77 16.36 -0.92
CA GLY A 62 8.70 17.49 -1.03
C GLY A 62 9.66 17.71 0.14
N SER A 63 9.62 16.87 1.22
CA SER A 63 10.63 16.95 2.28
C SER A 63 12.01 16.50 1.78
N ASP A 64 13.09 16.95 2.43
CA ASP A 64 14.46 16.59 2.04
C ASP A 64 14.67 15.07 2.02
N VAL A 65 14.13 14.36 3.02
CA VAL A 65 14.20 12.90 3.11
C VAL A 65 13.41 12.24 1.99
N ALA A 66 12.20 12.74 1.68
CA ALA A 66 11.38 12.21 0.60
C ALA A 66 12.05 12.44 -0.77
N ASN A 67 12.61 13.63 -0.99
CA ASN A 67 13.35 13.96 -2.21
C ASN A 67 14.60 13.07 -2.39
N ALA A 68 15.37 12.86 -1.32
CA ALA A 68 16.53 11.97 -1.34
C ALA A 68 16.13 10.51 -1.64
N ALA A 69 15.00 10.04 -1.07
CA ALA A 69 14.47 8.72 -1.38
C ALA A 69 14.02 8.62 -2.85
N ALA A 70 13.36 9.65 -3.40
CA ALA A 70 12.98 9.69 -4.81
C ALA A 70 14.20 9.63 -5.73
N ASP A 71 15.29 10.33 -5.39
CA ASP A 71 16.56 10.27 -6.15
C ASP A 71 17.19 8.87 -6.09
N HIS A 72 17.10 8.20 -4.96
CA HIS A 72 17.58 6.83 -4.81
C HIS A 72 16.78 5.88 -5.68
N LEU A 73 15.44 5.98 -5.67
CA LEU A 73 14.55 5.17 -6.51
C LEU A 73 14.82 5.39 -8.01
N ALA A 74 15.06 6.64 -8.42
CA ALA A 74 15.39 6.96 -9.82
C ALA A 74 16.65 6.25 -10.32
N LYS A 75 17.64 6.04 -9.45
CA LYS A 75 18.88 5.32 -9.77
C LYS A 75 18.68 3.81 -9.78
N SER A 76 17.69 3.31 -9.05
CA SER A 76 17.40 1.87 -8.89
C SER A 76 16.38 1.35 -9.90
N ALA A 77 15.73 2.21 -10.68
CA ALA A 77 14.58 1.91 -11.54
C ALA A 77 14.82 0.86 -12.64
N ILE A 78 16.04 0.38 -12.81
CA ILE A 78 16.42 -0.64 -13.82
C ILE A 78 16.48 -2.05 -13.20
N SER A 79 16.28 -2.16 -11.88
CA SER A 79 16.46 -3.41 -11.14
C SER A 79 15.12 -4.06 -10.79
N SER A 80 14.94 -5.33 -11.12
CA SER A 80 13.87 -6.18 -10.59
C SER A 80 14.13 -6.66 -9.15
N ALA A 81 15.08 -6.05 -8.44
CA ALA A 81 15.48 -6.41 -7.10
C ALA A 81 14.41 -6.05 -6.05
N ALA A 82 14.56 -6.62 -4.87
CA ALA A 82 13.79 -6.25 -3.69
C ALA A 82 13.94 -4.76 -3.37
N LEU A 83 12.84 -4.10 -3.01
CA LEU A 83 12.79 -2.68 -2.68
C LEU A 83 12.63 -2.50 -1.18
N ASN A 84 13.50 -1.67 -0.60
CA ASN A 84 13.40 -1.20 0.77
C ASN A 84 13.15 0.32 0.75
N LEU A 85 12.04 0.77 1.33
CA LEU A 85 11.70 2.19 1.41
C LEU A 85 11.64 2.63 2.87
N HIS A 86 12.62 3.43 3.28
CA HIS A 86 12.71 3.94 4.63
C HIS A 86 12.66 5.47 4.62
N LEU A 87 11.58 6.02 5.20
CA LEU A 87 11.29 7.47 5.27
C LEU A 87 11.26 7.92 6.74
N ARG A 88 12.27 7.51 7.49
CA ARG A 88 12.38 7.83 8.91
C ARG A 88 12.57 9.33 9.12
N ASN A 89 11.82 9.92 10.07
CA ASN A 89 11.93 11.34 10.42
C ASN A 89 11.84 12.29 9.22
N ALA A 90 10.94 11.98 8.29
CA ALA A 90 10.72 12.75 7.05
C ALA A 90 9.67 13.87 7.22
N GLN A 91 9.24 14.13 8.47
CA GLN A 91 8.20 15.11 8.82
C GLN A 91 6.85 14.83 8.13
N MET A 92 6.56 13.57 7.87
CA MET A 92 5.35 13.15 7.18
C MET A 92 4.13 13.21 8.09
N THR A 93 3.00 13.55 7.47
CA THR A 93 1.66 13.60 8.04
C THR A 93 0.76 12.52 7.44
N ALA A 94 -0.47 12.38 7.94
CA ALA A 94 -1.48 11.49 7.34
C ALA A 94 -1.76 11.82 5.85
N SER A 95 -1.70 13.10 5.47
CA SER A 95 -1.89 13.52 4.08
C SER A 95 -0.78 13.02 3.16
N ASP A 96 0.46 12.99 3.64
CA ASP A 96 1.61 12.48 2.89
C ASP A 96 1.52 10.96 2.72
N VAL A 97 1.05 10.25 3.76
CA VAL A 97 0.79 8.81 3.67
C VAL A 97 -0.23 8.47 2.59
N LYS A 98 -1.26 9.32 2.38
CA LYS A 98 -2.23 9.14 1.29
C LYS A 98 -1.58 9.18 -0.09
N LEU A 99 -0.56 10.01 -0.28
CA LEU A 99 0.18 10.04 -1.55
C LEU A 99 0.91 8.73 -1.80
N ILE A 100 1.57 8.18 -0.77
CA ILE A 100 2.24 6.86 -0.86
C ILE A 100 1.21 5.76 -1.08
N ALA A 101 0.12 5.72 -0.31
CA ALA A 101 -0.94 4.73 -0.46
C ALA A 101 -1.51 4.73 -1.89
N ASN A 102 -1.79 5.90 -2.45
CA ASN A 102 -2.24 6.03 -3.84
C ASN A 102 -1.21 5.53 -4.86
N ALA A 103 0.09 5.69 -4.60
CA ALA A 103 1.15 5.16 -5.45
C ALA A 103 1.15 3.63 -5.41
N LEU A 104 1.04 3.03 -4.22
CA LEU A 104 0.96 1.57 -4.04
C LEU A 104 -0.28 1.00 -4.73
N ASP A 105 -1.46 1.62 -4.58
CA ASP A 105 -2.73 1.17 -5.15
C ASP A 105 -2.75 1.18 -6.69
N ARG A 106 -1.94 2.02 -7.32
CA ARG A 106 -1.80 2.10 -8.80
C ARG A 106 -0.83 1.09 -9.37
N THR A 107 -0.07 0.43 -8.52
CA THR A 107 0.97 -0.51 -8.90
C THR A 107 0.40 -1.92 -9.01
N THR A 108 0.93 -2.73 -9.92
CA THR A 108 0.51 -4.13 -10.07
C THR A 108 0.92 -4.98 -8.87
N VAL A 109 0.22 -6.09 -8.63
CA VAL A 109 0.52 -7.01 -7.51
C VAL A 109 1.95 -7.56 -7.62
N SER A 110 2.43 -7.84 -8.84
CA SER A 110 3.79 -8.34 -9.07
C SER A 110 4.87 -7.31 -8.72
N GLU A 111 4.63 -6.04 -9.03
CA GLU A 111 5.53 -4.95 -8.66
C GLU A 111 5.49 -4.70 -7.14
N LEU A 112 4.30 -4.70 -6.53
CA LEU A 112 4.14 -4.54 -5.08
C LEU A 112 4.85 -5.63 -4.27
N ALA A 113 4.92 -6.85 -4.81
CA ALA A 113 5.64 -7.95 -4.17
C ALA A 113 7.16 -7.70 -4.02
N ARG A 114 7.69 -6.71 -4.73
CA ARG A 114 9.09 -6.27 -4.62
C ARG A 114 9.34 -5.39 -3.40
N LEU A 115 8.29 -4.77 -2.82
CA LEU A 115 8.41 -4.00 -1.59
C LEU A 115 8.58 -4.95 -0.40
N VAL A 116 9.81 -5.07 0.09
CA VAL A 116 10.21 -6.03 1.13
C VAL A 116 10.24 -5.40 2.51
N SER A 117 10.81 -4.20 2.62
CA SER A 117 10.89 -3.46 3.88
C SER A 117 10.35 -2.05 3.70
N PHE A 118 9.48 -1.64 4.62
CA PHE A 118 8.87 -0.31 4.61
C PHE A 118 8.90 0.32 6.00
N SER A 119 9.37 1.56 6.11
CA SER A 119 9.41 2.27 7.39
C SER A 119 9.03 3.73 7.25
N LEU A 120 8.11 4.17 8.12
CA LEU A 120 7.75 5.56 8.37
C LEU A 120 8.08 6.01 9.79
N SER A 121 8.95 5.31 10.50
CA SER A 121 9.26 5.60 11.92
C SER A 121 9.61 7.06 12.15
N TYR A 122 9.15 7.61 13.29
CA TYR A 122 9.33 9.00 13.72
C TYR A 122 8.69 10.04 12.77
N ASN A 123 7.50 9.73 12.28
CA ASN A 123 6.63 10.67 11.55
C ASN A 123 5.27 10.75 12.24
N ALA A 124 4.70 11.94 12.37
CA ALA A 124 3.42 12.14 13.07
C ALA A 124 2.22 11.78 12.17
N ILE A 125 2.13 10.54 11.73
CA ILE A 125 1.07 10.08 10.81
C ILE A 125 -0.27 9.81 11.52
N GLY A 126 -0.25 9.49 12.82
CA GLY A 126 -1.43 9.23 13.64
C GLY A 126 -2.29 8.06 13.15
N ASP A 127 -3.49 7.95 13.70
CA ASP A 127 -4.44 6.87 13.39
C ASP A 127 -4.93 6.90 11.94
N GLU A 128 -5.15 8.10 11.39
CA GLU A 128 -5.59 8.25 10.00
C GLU A 128 -4.55 7.75 9.01
N GLY A 129 -3.28 8.13 9.22
CA GLY A 129 -2.18 7.66 8.38
C GLY A 129 -1.96 6.16 8.51
N ALA A 130 -1.99 5.62 9.74
CA ALA A 130 -1.86 4.18 9.98
C ALA A 130 -2.98 3.37 9.32
N SER A 131 -4.23 3.82 9.41
CA SER A 131 -5.37 3.16 8.77
C SER A 131 -5.29 3.21 7.24
N THR A 132 -4.87 4.35 6.69
CA THR A 132 -4.66 4.51 5.24
C THR A 132 -3.56 3.57 4.75
N LEU A 133 -2.45 3.49 5.48
CA LEU A 133 -1.34 2.61 5.16
C LEU A 133 -1.75 1.14 5.18
N ALA A 134 -2.43 0.70 6.25
CA ALA A 134 -2.90 -0.69 6.40
C ALA A 134 -3.77 -1.16 5.22
N ALA A 135 -4.54 -0.24 4.61
CA ALA A 135 -5.38 -0.55 3.46
C ALA A 135 -4.61 -0.79 2.15
N SER A 136 -3.38 -0.25 2.04
CA SER A 136 -2.60 -0.24 0.78
C SER A 136 -1.34 -1.11 0.84
N LEU A 137 -0.87 -1.51 2.02
CA LEU A 137 0.32 -2.34 2.17
C LEU A 137 0.13 -3.73 1.56
N PRO A 138 1.12 -4.25 0.80
CA PRO A 138 1.07 -5.60 0.27
C PRO A 138 1.19 -6.66 1.37
N ALA A 139 0.45 -7.76 1.25
CA ALA A 139 0.56 -8.89 2.19
C ALA A 139 1.91 -9.62 2.12
N THR A 140 2.71 -9.35 1.10
CA THR A 140 4.06 -9.89 0.89
C THR A 140 5.16 -9.11 1.60
N LEU A 141 4.84 -7.94 2.20
CA LEU A 141 5.80 -7.15 2.97
C LEU A 141 6.40 -7.98 4.09
N THR A 142 7.74 -7.92 4.25
CA THR A 142 8.46 -8.68 5.29
C THR A 142 8.74 -7.88 6.54
N GLU A 143 8.95 -6.57 6.41
CA GLU A 143 9.30 -5.70 7.51
C GLU A 143 8.50 -4.41 7.49
N LEU A 144 7.91 -4.05 8.63
CA LEU A 144 7.18 -2.80 8.82
C LEU A 144 7.71 -2.03 10.03
N GLY A 145 8.15 -0.78 9.82
CA GLY A 145 8.61 0.12 10.88
C GLY A 145 7.69 1.32 11.04
N LEU A 146 7.05 1.45 12.22
CA LEU A 146 6.13 2.55 12.60
C LEU A 146 6.43 3.06 14.02
N VAL A 147 7.67 3.03 14.43
CA VAL A 147 8.10 3.52 15.78
C VAL A 147 7.85 5.01 15.90
N GLY A 148 7.25 5.47 17.01
CA GLY A 148 7.10 6.89 17.31
C GLY A 148 6.25 7.66 16.29
N CYS A 149 5.15 7.05 15.81
CA CYS A 149 4.31 7.59 14.74
C CYS A 149 3.01 8.26 15.26
N SER A 150 2.86 8.42 16.57
CA SER A 150 1.65 8.97 17.23
C SER A 150 0.38 8.14 16.96
N ILE A 151 0.52 6.83 16.79
CA ILE A 151 -0.56 5.90 16.50
C ILE A 151 -1.25 5.51 17.80
N GLY A 152 -2.58 5.68 17.87
CA GLY A 152 -3.43 5.22 18.96
C GLY A 152 -4.03 3.83 18.70
N ASP A 153 -5.07 3.49 19.47
CA ASP A 153 -5.72 2.18 19.34
C ASP A 153 -6.47 1.98 18.02
N GLN A 154 -7.00 3.05 17.43
CA GLN A 154 -7.72 2.97 16.16
C GLN A 154 -6.77 2.61 15.01
N GLY A 155 -5.68 3.34 14.85
CA GLY A 155 -4.68 3.07 13.84
C GLY A 155 -3.93 1.77 14.09
N GLY A 156 -3.60 1.49 15.37
CA GLY A 156 -3.01 0.23 15.81
C GLY A 156 -3.89 -0.96 15.44
N GLY A 157 -5.22 -0.85 15.65
CA GLY A 157 -6.18 -1.88 15.25
C GLY A 157 -6.17 -2.16 13.75
N ALA A 158 -6.10 -1.12 12.91
CA ALA A 158 -6.02 -1.28 11.46
C ALA A 158 -4.73 -2.01 11.03
N ILE A 159 -3.58 -1.62 11.59
CA ILE A 159 -2.29 -2.29 11.34
C ILE A 159 -2.33 -3.75 11.84
N LEU A 160 -2.89 -4.00 13.02
CA LEU A 160 -3.01 -5.35 13.59
C LEU A 160 -3.85 -6.26 12.69
N GLU A 161 -4.98 -5.77 12.19
CA GLU A 161 -5.82 -6.54 11.27
C GLU A 161 -5.08 -6.86 9.95
N TRP A 162 -4.39 -5.88 9.36
CA TRP A 162 -3.55 -6.14 8.19
C TRP A 162 -2.45 -7.18 8.50
N ALA A 163 -1.75 -7.06 9.63
CA ALA A 163 -0.66 -7.95 10.01
C ALA A 163 -1.09 -9.42 10.14
N LYS A 164 -2.34 -9.69 10.55
CA LYS A 164 -2.90 -11.05 10.63
C LYS A 164 -3.01 -11.75 9.26
N TYR A 165 -3.10 -10.99 8.18
CA TYR A 165 -3.22 -11.49 6.81
C TYR A 165 -1.95 -11.31 5.98
N ALA A 166 -0.96 -10.59 6.51
CA ALA A 166 0.31 -10.34 5.85
C ALA A 166 1.23 -11.57 5.93
N ASN A 167 1.04 -12.52 5.03
CA ASN A 167 1.77 -13.80 5.03
C ASN A 167 3.30 -13.65 4.86
N GLY A 168 3.75 -12.53 4.30
CA GLY A 168 5.17 -12.19 4.15
C GLY A 168 5.79 -11.66 5.43
N LEU A 169 5.00 -11.11 6.36
CA LEU A 169 5.50 -10.33 7.49
C LEU A 169 6.34 -11.19 8.45
N ARG A 170 7.53 -10.70 8.76
CA ARG A 170 8.49 -11.33 9.68
C ARG A 170 8.87 -10.42 10.84
N MET A 171 8.75 -9.11 10.63
CA MET A 171 9.08 -8.14 11.68
C MET A 171 8.14 -6.93 11.61
N ILE A 172 7.66 -6.50 12.77
CA ILE A 172 6.97 -5.24 12.96
C ILE A 172 7.54 -4.50 14.16
N CYS A 173 7.93 -3.24 13.96
CA CYS A 173 8.39 -2.31 15.00
C CYS A 173 7.37 -1.18 15.11
N ILE A 174 6.66 -1.10 16.24
CA ILE A 174 5.56 -0.15 16.46
C ILE A 174 5.61 0.46 17.87
N GLU A 175 6.80 0.43 18.50
CA GLU A 175 7.05 1.01 19.82
C GLU A 175 6.84 2.53 19.82
N ASP A 176 6.85 3.14 20.99
CA ASP A 176 6.78 4.58 21.20
C ASP A 176 5.52 5.24 20.56
N ASN A 177 4.42 4.50 20.51
CA ASN A 177 3.13 4.98 20.04
C ASN A 177 2.12 5.16 21.20
N SER A 178 0.99 5.83 20.94
CA SER A 178 -0.03 6.16 21.93
C SER A 178 -1.05 5.03 22.15
N MET A 179 -0.68 3.80 21.90
CA MET A 179 -1.54 2.62 22.06
C MET A 179 -1.73 2.25 23.54
N SER A 180 -2.93 1.75 23.87
CA SER A 180 -3.21 1.16 25.19
C SER A 180 -2.42 -0.13 25.42
N ASP A 181 -2.27 -0.52 26.70
CA ASP A 181 -1.66 -1.80 27.07
C ASP A 181 -2.42 -3.00 26.49
N GLN A 182 -3.73 -2.87 26.31
CA GLN A 182 -4.55 -3.88 25.69
C GLN A 182 -4.18 -4.08 24.20
N MET A 183 -4.01 -2.99 23.47
CA MET A 183 -3.60 -3.02 22.07
C MET A 183 -2.20 -3.60 21.93
N ARG A 184 -1.24 -3.17 22.77
CA ARG A 184 0.13 -3.74 22.77
C ARG A 184 0.13 -5.24 23.02
N LYS A 185 -0.68 -5.74 23.95
CA LYS A 185 -0.82 -7.19 24.20
C LYS A 185 -1.37 -7.93 22.98
N GLN A 186 -2.28 -7.33 22.23
CA GLN A 186 -2.80 -7.92 20.99
C GLN A 186 -1.70 -8.07 19.93
N PHE A 187 -0.85 -7.05 19.75
CA PHE A 187 0.32 -7.17 18.89
C PHE A 187 1.28 -8.27 19.35
N GLY A 188 1.56 -8.36 20.65
CA GLY A 188 2.39 -9.42 21.23
C GLY A 188 1.81 -10.83 21.08
N SER A 189 0.55 -10.98 20.67
CA SER A 189 -0.08 -12.26 20.39
C SER A 189 0.09 -12.74 18.94
N LEU A 190 0.61 -11.88 18.04
CA LEU A 190 0.93 -12.28 16.67
C LEU A 190 2.00 -13.37 16.69
N ARG A 191 1.80 -14.42 15.86
CA ARG A 191 2.70 -15.58 15.80
C ARG A 191 3.54 -15.53 14.54
N ASP A 192 4.66 -16.25 14.58
CA ASP A 192 5.56 -16.46 13.45
C ASP A 192 6.27 -15.19 12.94
N MET A 193 6.30 -14.14 13.77
CA MET A 193 7.00 -12.88 13.48
C MET A 193 7.60 -12.26 14.74
N SER A 194 8.59 -11.40 14.57
CA SER A 194 9.16 -10.56 15.64
C SER A 194 8.32 -9.30 15.79
N VAL A 195 7.80 -9.05 16.98
CA VAL A 195 6.99 -7.87 17.31
C VAL A 195 7.70 -7.04 18.36
N PHE A 196 7.94 -5.78 18.05
CA PHE A 196 8.45 -4.76 18.97
C PHE A 196 7.34 -3.71 19.17
N VAL A 197 6.80 -3.60 20.43
CA VAL A 197 5.60 -2.81 20.73
C VAL A 197 5.61 -2.14 22.10
#